data_4e40cc633bb41a53f045ac3b41d9ff43
#
_entry.id   4e40cc633bb41a53f045ac3b41d9ff43
#
_cell.length_a   1.000
_cell.length_b   1.000
_cell.length_c   1.000
_cell.angle_alpha   90.00
_cell.angle_beta   90.00
_cell.angle_gamma   90.00
#
_symmetry.space_group_name_H-M   'P 1'
#
loop_
_entity.id
_entity.type
_entity.pdbx_description
1 polymer ?
#
loop_
_entity_poly.entity_id
_entity_poly.type
_entity_poly.pdbx_seq_one_letter_code
_entity_poly.pdbx_strand_id
1 'polypeptide(L)' 'MKLVVNGKEINFTKDLTVNELLTEQKVKMPEMVSVELNGGILKRSEFEQTVLKEGDKVEFLYFMGGGSGVK' A
#
# COMPACT_ATOMS: atom_id res chain seq x y z
N MET A 1 7.53 10.27 10.15
CA MET A 1 6.23 10.28 9.46
C MET A 1 5.41 9.09 9.90
N LYS A 2 4.20 9.33 10.33
CA LYS A 2 3.33 8.25 10.78
C LYS A 2 2.30 7.92 9.70
N LEU A 3 2.18 6.66 9.38
CA LEU A 3 1.18 6.18 8.43
C LEU A 3 0.35 5.11 9.12
N VAL A 4 -0.87 4.92 8.63
CA VAL A 4 -1.71 3.81 9.09
C VAL A 4 -1.71 2.80 7.95
N VAL A 5 -1.06 1.67 8.15
CA VAL A 5 -0.90 0.66 7.12
C VAL A 5 -1.68 -0.58 7.52
N ASN A 6 -2.71 -0.90 6.76
CA ASN A 6 -3.59 -2.02 7.06
C ASN A 6 -4.12 -1.94 8.49
N GLY A 7 -4.49 -0.73 8.89
CA GLY A 7 -5.06 -0.52 10.21
C GLY A 7 -4.07 -0.37 11.35
N LYS A 8 -2.78 -0.43 11.06
CA LYS A 8 -1.77 -0.36 12.10
C LYS A 8 -0.92 0.89 11.92
N GLU A 9 -0.70 1.64 12.98
CA GLU A 9 0.12 2.83 12.91
C GLU A 9 1.59 2.44 12.89
N ILE A 10 2.32 2.95 11.94
CA ILE A 10 3.75 2.68 11.80
C ILE A 10 4.46 3.99 11.56
N ASN A 11 5.57 4.19 12.26
CA ASN A 11 6.38 5.39 12.05
C ASN A 11 7.54 5.10 11.13
N PHE A 12 7.76 6.01 10.21
CA PHE A 12 8.89 5.91 9.28
C PHE A 12 9.77 7.14 9.46
N THR A 13 11.05 6.97 9.24
CA THR A 13 12.00 8.06 9.49
C THR A 13 12.25 8.89 8.23
N LYS A 14 11.67 8.52 7.12
CA LYS A 14 11.89 9.27 5.89
C LYS A 14 10.60 9.26 5.06
N ASP A 15 10.55 10.14 4.09
CA ASP A 15 9.42 10.14 3.17
C ASP A 15 9.48 8.91 2.29
N LEU A 16 8.32 8.40 1.92
CA LEU A 16 8.22 7.21 1.10
C LEU A 16 7.20 7.41 0.01
N THR A 17 7.48 6.85 -1.16
CA THR A 17 6.45 6.71 -2.17
C THR A 17 5.68 5.43 -1.84
N VAL A 18 4.55 5.25 -2.50
CA VAL A 18 3.77 4.02 -2.31
C VAL A 18 4.62 2.81 -2.68
N ASN A 19 5.39 2.91 -3.76
CA ASN A 19 6.22 1.80 -4.18
C ASN A 19 7.28 1.46 -3.14
N GLU A 20 7.85 2.48 -2.53
CA GLU A 20 8.84 2.25 -1.47
C GLU A 20 8.20 1.65 -0.23
N LEU A 21 6.97 2.03 0.06
CA LEU A 21 6.27 1.44 1.20
C LEU A 21 6.06 -0.05 1.00
N LEU A 22 5.72 -0.46 -0.21
CA LEU A 22 5.56 -1.89 -0.48
C LEU A 22 6.85 -2.65 -0.18
N THR A 23 7.98 -2.05 -0.52
CA THR A 23 9.27 -2.66 -0.23
C THR A 23 9.53 -2.70 1.27
N GLU A 24 9.25 -1.60 1.96
CA GLU A 24 9.51 -1.54 3.40
C GLU A 24 8.65 -2.55 4.14
N GLN A 25 7.45 -2.79 3.69
CA GLN A 25 6.55 -3.74 4.34
C GLN A 25 6.79 -5.16 3.85
N LYS A 26 7.77 -5.35 2.97
CA LYS A 26 8.15 -6.68 2.50
C LYS A 26 6.98 -7.42 1.87
N VAL A 27 6.22 -6.70 1.07
CA VAL A 27 5.10 -7.30 0.36
C VAL A 27 5.67 -8.31 -0.62
N LYS A 28 5.20 -9.56 -0.53
CA LYS A 28 5.82 -10.62 -1.29
C LYS A 28 5.52 -10.58 -2.76
N MET A 29 4.38 -10.18 -3.15
CA MET A 29 4.01 -10.16 -4.56
C MET A 29 3.44 -8.80 -4.89
N PRO A 30 4.30 -7.79 -4.93
CA PRO A 30 3.79 -6.43 -5.14
C PRO A 30 3.05 -6.26 -6.44
N GLU A 31 3.34 -7.09 -7.42
CA GLU A 31 2.62 -6.98 -8.68
C GLU A 31 1.20 -7.49 -8.58
N MET A 32 0.87 -8.18 -7.51
CA MET A 32 -0.48 -8.72 -7.33
C MET A 32 -1.29 -7.94 -6.31
N VAL A 33 -0.75 -6.86 -5.79
CA VAL A 33 -1.44 -6.15 -4.74
C VAL A 33 -2.04 -4.87 -5.29
N SER A 34 -3.24 -4.54 -4.83
CA SER A 34 -3.83 -3.24 -5.09
C SER A 34 -3.67 -2.39 -3.85
N VAL A 35 -3.59 -1.10 -4.02
CA VAL A 35 -3.37 -0.20 -2.91
C VAL A 35 -4.50 0.80 -2.83
N GLU A 36 -5.08 0.94 -1.64
CA GLU A 36 -6.01 2.02 -1.37
C GLU A 36 -5.30 3.06 -0.56
N LEU A 37 -5.42 4.29 -0.98
CA LEU A 37 -4.83 5.41 -0.25
C LEU A 37 -5.98 6.32 0.18
N ASN A 38 -6.19 6.41 1.48
CA ASN A 38 -7.26 7.22 2.06
C ASN A 38 -8.61 6.91 1.45
N GLY A 39 -8.87 5.62 1.22
CA GLY A 39 -10.15 5.18 0.72
C GLY A 39 -10.29 5.12 -0.78
N GLY A 40 -9.30 5.55 -1.51
CA GLY A 40 -9.37 5.53 -2.98
C GLY A 40 -8.36 4.57 -3.56
N ILE A 41 -8.75 3.85 -4.60
CA ILE A 41 -7.85 2.93 -5.26
C ILE A 41 -6.81 3.70 -6.05
N LEU A 42 -5.56 3.35 -5.88
CA LEU A 42 -4.47 3.99 -6.57
C LEU A 42 -4.07 3.14 -7.76
N LYS A 43 -3.84 3.78 -8.91
CA LYS A 43 -3.40 3.04 -10.06
C LYS A 43 -1.95 2.63 -9.90
N ARG A 44 -1.63 1.44 -10.40
CA ARG A 44 -0.26 0.93 -10.27
C ARG A 44 0.75 1.90 -10.89
N SER A 45 0.38 2.54 -11.99
CA SER A 45 1.28 3.48 -12.63
C SER A 45 1.59 4.69 -11.78
N GLU A 46 0.83 4.90 -10.70
CA GLU A 46 1.05 6.04 -9.82
C GLU A 46 1.87 5.67 -8.59
N PHE A 47 2.19 4.42 -8.40
CA PHE A 47 2.87 3.98 -7.17
C PHE A 47 4.23 4.66 -6.98
N GLU A 48 4.97 4.84 -8.05
CA GLU A 48 6.28 5.44 -7.93
C GLU A 48 6.24 6.95 -7.76
N GLN A 49 5.14 7.56 -8.12
CA GLN A 49 5.03 9.00 -8.07
C GLN A 49 4.27 9.53 -6.88
N THR A 50 3.56 8.68 -6.19
CA THR A 50 2.72 9.13 -5.07
C THR A 50 3.54 9.10 -3.79
N VAL A 51 3.82 10.28 -3.27
CA VAL A 51 4.56 10.42 -2.03
C VAL A 51 3.58 10.45 -0.88
N LEU A 52 3.80 9.57 0.09
CA LEU A 52 2.90 9.48 1.24
C LEU A 52 3.16 10.62 2.21
N LYS A 53 2.11 10.99 2.95
CA LYS A 53 2.17 12.10 3.86
C LYS A 53 1.74 11.67 5.25
N GLU A 54 2.10 12.49 6.21
CA GLU A 54 1.76 12.22 7.60
C GLU A 54 0.28 11.92 7.74
N GLY A 55 -0.02 10.80 8.37
CA GLY A 55 -1.40 10.44 8.64
C GLY A 55 -2.13 9.70 7.52
N ASP A 56 -1.48 9.51 6.39
CA ASP A 56 -2.14 8.78 5.31
C ASP A 56 -2.51 7.38 5.74
N LYS A 57 -3.65 6.90 5.25
CA LYS A 57 -4.11 5.54 5.50
C LYS A 57 -3.92 4.75 4.23
N VAL A 58 -3.18 3.66 4.32
CA VAL A 58 -2.87 2.82 3.18
C VAL A 58 -3.33 1.41 3.48
N GLU A 59 -4.03 0.81 2.53
CA GLU A 59 -4.44 -0.58 2.67
C GLU A 59 -4.01 -1.37 1.46
N PHE A 60 -3.49 -2.57 1.70
CA PHE A 60 -3.07 -3.45 0.63
C PHE A 60 -4.16 -4.50 0.43
N LEU A 61 -4.62 -4.64 -0.80
CA LEU A 61 -5.64 -5.61 -1.14
C LEU A 61 -5.01 -6.66 -2.05
N TYR A 62 -5.06 -7.90 -1.60
CA TYR A 62 -4.45 -8.98 -2.37
C TYR A 62 -5.53 -9.71 -3.13
N PHE A 63 -5.32 -9.83 -4.43
CA PHE A 63 -6.25 -10.61 -5.23
C PHE A 63 -5.65 -11.99 -5.39
N MET A 64 -6.28 -12.92 -4.77
CA MET A 64 -5.79 -14.27 -4.86
C MET A 64 -6.44 -14.86 -6.06
N GLY A 65 -5.98 -14.78 -7.13
CA GLY A 65 -6.60 -15.22 -8.27
C GLY A 65 -7.43 -16.39 -8.12
N GLY A 66 -7.85 -16.88 -9.07
CA GLY A 66 -8.56 -18.01 -8.89
C GLY A 66 -9.71 -17.91 -8.14
N GLY A 67 -10.11 -17.13 -8.07
CA GLY A 67 -11.21 -17.08 -7.46
C GLY A 67 -11.38 -17.80 -6.42
N SER A 68 -10.68 -18.38 -6.17
CA SER A 68 -10.96 -19.02 -5.16
C SER A 68 -11.38 -18.24 -4.24
N GLY A 69 -11.06 -17.78 -3.97
CA GLY A 69 -11.45 -17.26 -2.97
C GLY A 69 -12.42 -16.50 -3.09
N VAL A 70 -12.72 -16.49 -3.72
CA VAL A 70 -13.63 -15.72 -3.74
C VAL A 70 -14.67 -16.21 -3.44
N LYS A 71 -14.73 -16.51 -3.12
CA LYS A 71 -15.63 -17.00 -3.00
C LYS A 71 -16.13 -16.81 -2.46
#